data_1309ff45b7869440f9d7ee1debe83dfc
#
_entry.id   1309ff45b7869440f9d7ee1debe83dfc
#
_cell.length_a   1.000
_cell.length_b   1.000
_cell.length_c   1.000
_cell.angle_alpha   90.00
_cell.angle_beta   90.00
_cell.angle_gamma   90.00
#
_symmetry.space_group_name_H-M   'P 1'
#
loop_
_entity.id
_entity.type
_entity.pdbx_description
1 polymer ?
#
loop_
_entity_poly.entity_id
_entity_poly.type
_entity_poly.pdbx_seq_one_letter_code
_entity_poly.pdbx_strand_id
1 'polypeptide(L)'
;GKLDTSPEEIRMVAEFFLNLADISDLLVIPGNHDCNLNNKSREDVLSPIVDLVQQINPRIHFWKKSGVYEMGGCQFGHLSVFDMTKDGKPNAKNIPRAKDIDGDHKIAIYHGGVGNFEVDTGLVMSDEHVNVIDFDGYDLVLLGDIHKRQFLNDKETIAYPGSLIQQNFAEAPEHGFLLWDVETRKAEFVQVENDYGFKTITVENGDIKNKMKFVPKYGNIKIKYKDTTAEQLRLIELNLRKKYVDIKSIVTEKIDSIEGKLNESKTKISIEDIHDLKVQNKLIEKLAKVEQPNIDDKTLQRLFDINELTNSSIGLKNELPRNVDWKLKYIEFDNMFSYGKNNRIDFTKLNGVV
;
A
#
# COMPACT_ATOMS: atom_id res chain seq x y z
N GLY A 1 -9.19 0.89 -6.62
CA GLY A 1 -9.48 0.53 -7.97
C GLY A 1 -8.63 -0.57 -8.56
N LYS A 2 -9.00 -0.95 -9.76
CA LYS A 2 -8.42 -2.08 -10.49
C LYS A 2 -8.63 -1.84 -11.97
N LEU A 3 -7.56 -1.93 -12.77
CA LEU A 3 -7.64 -1.66 -14.21
C LEU A 3 -8.47 -2.69 -14.99
N ASP A 4 -8.50 -3.93 -14.52
CA ASP A 4 -9.25 -5.03 -15.13
C ASP A 4 -10.38 -5.42 -14.17
N THR A 5 -11.53 -4.79 -14.34
CA THR A 5 -12.72 -5.01 -13.54
C THR A 5 -13.67 -5.98 -14.22
N SER A 6 -14.26 -6.90 -13.45
CA SER A 6 -15.32 -7.78 -13.94
C SER A 6 -16.65 -7.02 -14.06
N PRO A 7 -17.61 -7.51 -14.86
CA PRO A 7 -18.96 -6.93 -14.92
C PRO A 7 -19.65 -6.84 -13.55
N GLU A 8 -19.40 -7.80 -12.66
CA GLU A 8 -19.95 -7.81 -11.30
C GLU A 8 -19.34 -6.69 -10.46
N GLU A 9 -18.03 -6.45 -10.58
CA GLU A 9 -17.35 -5.35 -9.89
C GLU A 9 -17.86 -3.98 -10.38
N ILE A 10 -18.04 -3.81 -11.69
CA ILE A 10 -18.62 -2.58 -12.27
C ILE A 10 -20.01 -2.32 -11.70
N ARG A 11 -20.89 -3.33 -11.69
CA ARG A 11 -22.24 -3.21 -11.13
C ARG A 11 -22.21 -2.86 -9.64
N MET A 12 -21.37 -3.52 -8.87
CA MET A 12 -21.23 -3.26 -7.43
C MET A 12 -20.77 -1.83 -7.14
N VAL A 13 -19.83 -1.30 -7.93
CA VAL A 13 -19.36 0.09 -7.80
C VAL A 13 -20.49 1.07 -8.16
N ALA A 14 -21.22 0.82 -9.23
CA ALA A 14 -22.35 1.66 -9.64
C ALA A 14 -23.45 1.69 -8.56
N GLU A 15 -23.84 0.53 -8.04
CA GLU A 15 -24.82 0.41 -6.94
C GLU A 15 -24.31 1.12 -5.67
N PHE A 16 -23.05 0.99 -5.34
CA PHE A 16 -22.45 1.66 -4.19
C PHE A 16 -22.49 3.18 -4.31
N PHE A 17 -22.14 3.73 -5.48
CA PHE A 17 -22.22 5.17 -5.73
C PHE A 17 -23.64 5.70 -5.67
N LEU A 18 -24.60 4.99 -6.27
CA LEU A 18 -26.01 5.39 -6.23
C LEU A 18 -26.55 5.38 -4.79
N ASN A 19 -26.26 4.32 -4.02
CA ASN A 19 -26.71 4.23 -2.63
C ASN A 19 -26.12 5.35 -1.75
N LEU A 20 -24.84 5.70 -1.95
CA LEU A 20 -24.23 6.84 -1.23
C LEU A 20 -24.86 8.17 -1.66
N ALA A 21 -25.09 8.35 -2.95
CA ALA A 21 -25.71 9.57 -3.49
C ALA A 21 -27.16 9.77 -3.05
N ASP A 22 -27.87 8.71 -2.68
CA ASP A 22 -29.21 8.82 -2.07
C ASP A 22 -29.15 9.43 -0.65
N ILE A 23 -28.02 9.31 0.04
CA ILE A 23 -27.82 9.85 1.38
C ILE A 23 -27.31 11.29 1.34
N SER A 24 -26.27 11.56 0.55
CA SER A 24 -25.60 12.88 0.46
C SER A 24 -25.01 13.12 -0.93
N ASP A 25 -24.52 14.33 -1.18
CA ASP A 25 -23.67 14.56 -2.36
C ASP A 25 -22.44 13.67 -2.28
N LEU A 26 -22.14 12.98 -3.37
CA LEU A 26 -21.02 12.07 -3.49
C LEU A 26 -19.94 12.68 -4.39
N LEU A 27 -18.77 12.94 -3.84
CA LEU A 27 -17.59 13.29 -4.62
C LEU A 27 -16.75 12.05 -4.86
N VAL A 28 -16.44 11.79 -6.11
CA VAL A 28 -15.53 10.73 -6.56
C VAL A 28 -14.30 11.36 -7.20
N ILE A 29 -13.13 10.92 -6.83
CA ILE A 29 -11.86 11.22 -7.49
C ILE A 29 -11.18 9.92 -7.91
N PRO A 30 -10.42 9.89 -9.02
CA PRO A 30 -9.68 8.71 -9.42
C PRO A 30 -8.45 8.52 -8.52
N GLY A 31 -8.14 7.25 -8.21
CA GLY A 31 -6.89 6.84 -7.60
C GLY A 31 -5.89 6.29 -8.63
N ASN A 32 -4.67 6.05 -8.21
CA ASN A 32 -3.58 5.53 -9.03
C ASN A 32 -3.88 4.12 -9.61
N HIS A 33 -4.69 3.31 -8.91
CA HIS A 33 -5.12 1.98 -9.35
C HIS A 33 -6.36 1.99 -10.25
N ASP A 34 -7.02 3.12 -10.43
CA ASP A 34 -8.17 3.24 -11.33
C ASP A 34 -7.76 3.54 -12.77
N CYS A 35 -6.48 3.85 -13.01
CA CYS A 35 -5.97 4.26 -14.30
C CYS A 35 -4.59 3.64 -14.62
N ASN A 36 -4.25 3.60 -15.90
CA ASN A 36 -2.89 3.28 -16.34
C ASN A 36 -2.09 4.56 -16.52
N LEU A 37 -1.36 4.97 -15.49
CA LEU A 37 -0.56 6.21 -15.51
C LEU A 37 0.53 6.22 -16.60
N ASN A 38 0.97 5.05 -17.05
CA ASN A 38 1.97 4.90 -18.13
C ASN A 38 1.34 4.96 -19.53
N ASN A 39 0.03 4.82 -19.65
CA ASN A 39 -0.68 4.89 -20.93
C ASN A 39 -1.85 5.87 -20.83
N LYS A 40 -1.57 7.13 -21.08
CA LYS A 40 -2.55 8.24 -21.01
C LYS A 40 -3.65 8.16 -22.06
N SER A 41 -3.51 7.31 -23.10
CA SER A 41 -4.56 7.09 -24.11
C SER A 41 -5.60 6.07 -23.65
N ARG A 42 -5.31 5.25 -22.64
CA ARG A 42 -6.27 4.33 -22.04
C ARG A 42 -7.15 5.08 -21.04
N GLU A 43 -8.45 4.93 -21.20
CA GLU A 43 -9.42 5.48 -20.26
C GLU A 43 -9.30 4.81 -18.88
N ASP A 44 -9.56 5.55 -17.81
CA ASP A 44 -9.65 4.99 -16.47
C ASP A 44 -10.96 4.19 -16.31
N VAL A 45 -10.99 3.33 -15.30
CA VAL A 45 -12.13 2.43 -15.06
C VAL A 45 -13.35 3.15 -14.47
N LEU A 46 -13.15 4.29 -13.84
CA LEU A 46 -14.24 5.03 -13.18
C LEU A 46 -15.05 5.89 -14.15
N SER A 47 -14.42 6.51 -15.15
CA SER A 47 -15.10 7.42 -16.09
C SER A 47 -16.35 6.80 -16.73
N PRO A 48 -16.33 5.58 -17.31
CA PRO A 48 -17.52 4.99 -17.91
C PRO A 48 -18.62 4.69 -16.89
N ILE A 49 -18.24 4.33 -15.67
CA ILE A 49 -19.21 4.02 -14.60
C ILE A 49 -19.89 5.31 -14.14
N VAL A 50 -19.08 6.34 -13.87
CA VAL A 50 -19.57 7.61 -13.35
C VAL A 50 -20.45 8.32 -14.37
N ASP A 51 -20.06 8.32 -15.65
CA ASP A 51 -20.87 8.92 -16.73
C ASP A 51 -22.28 8.34 -16.80
N LEU A 52 -22.44 7.05 -16.50
CA LEU A 52 -23.74 6.40 -16.46
C LEU A 52 -24.52 6.74 -15.18
N VAL A 53 -23.89 6.63 -14.01
CA VAL A 53 -24.60 6.84 -12.73
C VAL A 53 -24.93 8.31 -12.47
N GLN A 54 -24.18 9.26 -13.02
CA GLN A 54 -24.51 10.69 -12.96
C GLN A 54 -25.77 11.05 -13.73
N GLN A 55 -26.11 10.30 -14.77
CA GLN A 55 -27.40 10.48 -15.49
C GLN A 55 -28.59 10.01 -14.65
N ILE A 56 -28.35 9.10 -13.70
CA ILE A 56 -29.41 8.57 -12.80
C ILE A 56 -29.52 9.46 -11.57
N ASN A 57 -28.38 9.84 -10.96
CA ASN A 57 -28.38 10.68 -9.76
C ASN A 57 -27.38 11.84 -9.91
N PRO A 58 -27.86 13.08 -10.09
CA PRO A 58 -27.02 14.27 -10.31
C PRO A 58 -26.20 14.69 -9.07
N ARG A 59 -26.44 14.08 -7.91
CA ARG A 59 -25.66 14.31 -6.69
C ARG A 59 -24.29 13.62 -6.72
N ILE A 60 -23.97 12.88 -7.79
CA ILE A 60 -22.66 12.28 -7.98
C ILE A 60 -21.76 13.26 -8.74
N HIS A 61 -20.65 13.66 -8.16
CA HIS A 61 -19.66 14.58 -8.72
C HIS A 61 -18.37 13.82 -8.99
N PHE A 62 -17.79 14.00 -10.17
CA PHE A 62 -16.52 13.36 -10.54
C PHE A 62 -15.46 14.39 -10.90
N TRP A 63 -14.45 14.53 -10.05
CA TRP A 63 -13.36 15.47 -10.29
C TRP A 63 -12.12 14.73 -10.80
N LYS A 64 -12.03 14.62 -12.10
CA LYS A 64 -10.93 13.91 -12.77
C LYS A 64 -9.70 14.79 -12.98
N LYS A 65 -9.87 16.11 -13.04
CA LYS A 65 -8.79 17.07 -13.32
C LYS A 65 -8.40 17.85 -12.08
N SER A 66 -7.13 18.28 -12.02
CA SER A 66 -6.71 19.26 -11.02
C SER A 66 -7.44 20.57 -11.22
N GLY A 67 -7.75 21.26 -10.12
CA GLY A 67 -8.43 22.55 -10.16
C GLY A 67 -9.07 22.94 -8.85
N VAL A 68 -9.82 24.05 -8.90
CA VAL A 68 -10.64 24.53 -7.79
C VAL A 68 -12.10 24.21 -8.11
N TYR A 69 -12.79 23.66 -7.12
CA TYR A 69 -14.20 23.25 -7.22
C TYR A 69 -14.97 23.76 -6.01
N GLU A 70 -16.28 23.98 -6.20
CA GLU A 70 -17.18 24.36 -5.12
C GLU A 70 -18.22 23.25 -4.88
N MET A 71 -18.45 22.91 -3.63
CA MET A 71 -19.49 21.96 -3.25
C MET A 71 -19.87 22.17 -1.77
N GLY A 72 -21.17 22.22 -1.47
CA GLY A 72 -21.69 22.31 -0.10
C GLY A 72 -21.21 23.54 0.67
N GLY A 73 -20.96 24.65 -0.01
CA GLY A 73 -20.45 25.89 0.61
C GLY A 73 -18.94 25.87 0.91
N CYS A 74 -18.24 24.80 0.54
CA CYS A 74 -16.78 24.69 0.69
C CYS A 74 -16.09 24.84 -0.65
N GLN A 75 -14.87 25.37 -0.61
CA GLN A 75 -13.98 25.48 -1.76
C GLN A 75 -12.92 24.37 -1.69
N PHE A 76 -12.82 23.60 -2.74
CA PHE A 76 -11.91 22.45 -2.81
C PHE A 76 -10.78 22.68 -3.80
N GLY A 77 -9.55 22.56 -3.32
CA GLY A 77 -8.37 22.46 -4.19
C GLY A 77 -8.02 20.99 -4.43
N HIS A 78 -8.09 20.53 -5.65
CA HIS A 78 -7.84 19.14 -6.03
C HIS A 78 -6.58 19.01 -6.90
N LEU A 79 -5.67 18.11 -6.52
CA LEU A 79 -4.58 17.62 -7.35
C LEU A 79 -4.93 16.21 -7.85
N SER A 80 -5.10 16.08 -9.16
CA SER A 80 -5.45 14.79 -9.78
C SER A 80 -4.24 13.88 -9.92
N VAL A 81 -4.45 12.57 -9.82
CA VAL A 81 -3.44 11.54 -10.13
C VAL A 81 -2.95 11.57 -11.58
N PHE A 82 -3.72 12.18 -12.49
CA PHE A 82 -3.31 12.37 -13.89
C PHE A 82 -2.37 13.55 -14.08
N ASP A 83 -2.23 14.41 -13.09
CA ASP A 83 -1.39 15.61 -13.18
C ASP A 83 0.05 15.28 -12.78
N MET A 84 0.79 14.79 -13.74
CA MET A 84 2.15 14.33 -13.56
C MET A 84 3.14 15.18 -14.32
N THR A 85 4.34 15.28 -13.77
CA THR A 85 5.53 15.82 -14.46
C THR A 85 5.92 14.92 -15.64
N LYS A 86 6.87 15.39 -16.47
CA LYS A 86 7.42 14.60 -17.57
C LYS A 86 8.07 13.30 -17.12
N ASP A 87 8.55 13.26 -15.88
CA ASP A 87 9.22 12.10 -15.28
C ASP A 87 8.23 11.13 -14.60
N GLY A 88 6.91 11.32 -14.81
CA GLY A 88 5.88 10.45 -14.26
C GLY A 88 5.63 10.59 -12.76
N LYS A 89 6.00 11.73 -12.18
CA LYS A 89 5.83 12.04 -10.75
C LYS A 89 4.68 13.02 -10.54
N PRO A 90 3.99 13.00 -9.38
CA PRO A 90 2.95 13.98 -9.07
C PRO A 90 3.48 15.40 -9.22
N ASN A 91 2.67 16.28 -9.85
CA ASN A 91 3.06 17.66 -10.08
C ASN A 91 2.56 18.57 -8.96
N ALA A 92 3.26 18.60 -7.83
CA ALA A 92 2.90 19.42 -6.67
C ALA A 92 2.72 20.91 -6.99
N LYS A 93 3.34 21.42 -8.07
CA LYS A 93 3.17 22.82 -8.50
C LYS A 93 1.76 23.15 -8.97
N ASN A 94 1.00 22.14 -9.35
CA ASN A 94 -0.37 22.29 -9.83
C ASN A 94 -1.41 22.11 -8.71
N ILE A 95 -0.99 21.92 -7.46
CA ILE A 95 -1.87 22.05 -6.30
C ILE A 95 -2.39 23.48 -6.27
N PRO A 96 -3.72 23.71 -6.32
CA PRO A 96 -4.27 25.05 -6.16
C PRO A 96 -3.80 25.66 -4.84
N ARG A 97 -3.35 26.90 -4.85
CA ARG A 97 -2.89 27.57 -3.62
C ARG A 97 -4.07 28.10 -2.83
N ALA A 98 -4.18 27.74 -1.55
CA ALA A 98 -5.28 28.19 -0.70
C ALA A 98 -5.46 29.72 -0.66
N LYS A 99 -4.36 30.49 -0.78
CA LYS A 99 -4.39 31.94 -0.83
C LYS A 99 -5.06 32.52 -2.10
N ASP A 100 -5.12 31.73 -3.19
CA ASP A 100 -5.70 32.13 -4.47
C ASP A 100 -7.15 31.61 -4.61
N ILE A 101 -7.70 31.02 -3.55
CA ILE A 101 -9.06 30.50 -3.46
C ILE A 101 -9.85 31.42 -2.54
N ASP A 102 -10.99 31.93 -3.03
CA ASP A 102 -11.92 32.71 -2.23
C ASP A 102 -12.88 31.79 -1.48
N GLY A 103 -13.28 32.15 -0.27
CA GLY A 103 -14.26 31.41 0.54
C GLY A 103 -13.76 31.13 1.95
N ASP A 104 -14.70 30.80 2.84
CA ASP A 104 -14.45 30.62 4.28
C ASP A 104 -13.92 29.23 4.65
N HIS A 105 -14.25 28.21 3.84
CA HIS A 105 -13.85 26.83 4.08
C HIS A 105 -13.07 26.30 2.89
N LYS A 106 -11.76 26.16 3.06
CA LYS A 106 -10.83 25.72 2.02
C LYS A 106 -10.32 24.31 2.33
N ILE A 107 -10.64 23.35 1.48
CA ILE A 107 -10.32 21.94 1.68
C ILE A 107 -9.46 21.47 0.52
N ALA A 108 -8.30 20.88 0.79
CA ALA A 108 -7.52 20.20 -0.24
C ALA A 108 -7.89 18.72 -0.34
N ILE A 109 -7.88 18.18 -1.56
CA ILE A 109 -8.08 16.75 -1.81
C ILE A 109 -6.95 16.24 -2.69
N TYR A 110 -6.33 15.15 -2.27
CA TYR A 110 -5.26 14.50 -3.02
C TYR A 110 -5.22 12.99 -2.77
N HIS A 111 -4.98 12.21 -3.82
CA HIS A 111 -4.75 10.78 -3.75
C HIS A 111 -3.31 10.46 -4.12
N GLY A 112 -2.48 10.16 -3.13
CA GLY A 112 -1.06 9.86 -3.28
C GLY A 112 -0.26 10.06 -2.01
N GLY A 113 1.03 9.73 -2.04
CA GLY A 113 1.95 9.92 -0.92
C GLY A 113 2.21 11.40 -0.63
N VAL A 114 2.16 11.78 0.64
CA VAL A 114 2.59 13.09 1.16
C VAL A 114 3.70 12.85 2.16
N GLY A 115 4.84 13.53 2.03
CA GLY A 115 6.05 13.25 2.79
C GLY A 115 5.84 13.04 4.30
N ASN A 116 6.60 12.10 4.86
CA ASN A 116 6.57 11.64 6.24
C ASN A 116 5.34 10.81 6.65
N PHE A 117 4.61 10.20 5.71
CA PHE A 117 3.60 9.21 6.07
C PHE A 117 4.23 7.87 6.49
N GLU A 118 3.55 7.16 7.35
CA GLU A 118 3.94 5.83 7.82
C GLU A 118 3.06 4.76 7.17
N VAL A 119 3.67 3.70 6.63
CA VAL A 119 2.94 2.50 6.15
C VAL A 119 2.70 1.50 7.28
N ASP A 120 1.83 0.49 7.08
CA ASP A 120 1.45 -0.50 8.11
C ASP A 120 2.63 -1.28 8.69
N THR A 121 3.72 -1.40 7.95
CA THR A 121 4.97 -2.03 8.44
C THR A 121 5.76 -1.15 9.41
N GLY A 122 5.34 0.10 9.66
CA GLY A 122 6.04 1.07 10.50
C GLY A 122 7.16 1.83 9.78
N LEU A 123 7.32 1.65 8.48
CA LEU A 123 8.27 2.41 7.66
C LEU A 123 7.72 3.81 7.37
N VAL A 124 8.53 4.84 7.63
CA VAL A 124 8.20 6.24 7.30
C VAL A 124 8.77 6.57 5.92
N MET A 125 7.92 7.06 5.03
CA MET A 125 8.27 7.49 3.68
C MET A 125 8.48 9.01 3.69
N SER A 126 9.74 9.45 3.54
CA SER A 126 10.11 10.87 3.63
C SER A 126 10.34 11.55 2.27
N ASP A 127 10.60 10.76 1.23
CA ASP A 127 11.02 11.23 -0.10
C ASP A 127 9.84 11.35 -1.08
N GLU A 128 8.75 12.00 -0.67
CA GLU A 128 7.60 12.21 -1.55
C GLU A 128 7.69 13.54 -2.30
N HIS A 129 7.09 13.60 -3.50
CA HIS A 129 7.07 14.80 -4.34
C HIS A 129 6.06 15.83 -3.87
N VAL A 130 5.07 15.41 -3.10
CA VAL A 130 4.08 16.23 -2.43
C VAL A 130 4.36 16.20 -0.94
N ASN A 131 4.40 17.36 -0.30
CA ASN A 131 4.72 17.51 1.11
C ASN A 131 3.62 18.27 1.84
N VAL A 132 3.59 18.16 3.17
CA VAL A 132 2.61 18.86 4.03
C VAL A 132 2.59 20.36 3.75
N ILE A 133 3.75 20.98 3.48
CA ILE A 133 3.87 22.41 3.20
C ILE A 133 3.17 22.85 1.89
N ASP A 134 2.95 21.94 0.95
CA ASP A 134 2.27 22.24 -0.30
C ASP A 134 0.77 22.55 -0.09
N PHE A 135 0.25 22.17 1.07
CA PHE A 135 -1.15 22.43 1.50
C PHE A 135 -1.29 23.59 2.48
N ASP A 136 -0.26 24.44 2.60
CA ASP A 136 -0.32 25.57 3.53
C ASP A 136 -1.50 26.52 3.18
N GLY A 137 -2.20 26.95 4.23
CA GLY A 137 -3.37 27.81 4.14
C GLY A 137 -4.72 27.11 3.90
N TYR A 138 -4.75 25.81 3.70
CA TYR A 138 -5.99 25.03 3.72
C TYR A 138 -6.46 24.77 5.16
N ASP A 139 -7.78 24.74 5.35
CA ASP A 139 -8.40 24.41 6.64
C ASP A 139 -8.34 22.93 6.94
N LEU A 140 -8.59 22.11 5.92
CA LEU A 140 -8.55 20.65 5.96
C LEU A 140 -7.85 20.10 4.72
N VAL A 141 -7.18 18.95 4.87
CA VAL A 141 -6.58 18.21 3.75
C VAL A 141 -7.00 16.75 3.84
N LEU A 142 -7.78 16.31 2.86
CA LEU A 142 -8.32 14.96 2.76
C LEU A 142 -7.45 14.15 1.81
N LEU A 143 -6.78 13.14 2.34
CA LEU A 143 -5.80 12.34 1.60
C LEU A 143 -6.32 10.92 1.35
N GLY A 144 -5.92 10.31 0.24
CA GLY A 144 -6.14 8.91 -0.10
C GLY A 144 -4.84 8.20 -0.49
N ASP A 145 -4.89 6.90 -0.83
CA ASP A 145 -3.80 6.00 -1.22
C ASP A 145 -3.18 5.22 -0.05
N ILE A 146 -2.98 5.83 1.09
CA ILE A 146 -2.34 5.18 2.24
C ILE A 146 -3.39 4.52 3.12
N HIS A 147 -3.27 3.19 3.30
CA HIS A 147 -4.26 2.38 4.02
C HIS A 147 -4.19 2.53 5.53
N LYS A 148 -3.08 3.03 6.07
CA LYS A 148 -2.94 3.33 7.49
C LYS A 148 -3.55 4.68 7.80
N ARG A 149 -4.59 4.69 8.69
CA ARG A 149 -5.15 5.92 9.22
C ARG A 149 -4.10 6.69 10.03
N GLN A 150 -3.89 7.95 9.68
CA GLN A 150 -2.93 8.82 10.37
C GLN A 150 -3.18 10.29 10.07
N PHE A 151 -2.79 11.14 11.04
CA PHE A 151 -2.66 12.58 10.84
C PHE A 151 -1.21 12.94 10.55
N LEU A 152 -0.98 13.86 9.64
CA LEU A 152 0.37 14.29 9.23
C LEU A 152 0.82 15.60 9.89
N ASN A 153 -0.03 16.23 10.69
CA ASN A 153 0.30 17.46 11.40
C ASN A 153 -0.29 17.46 12.84
N ASP A 154 0.30 18.28 13.72
CA ASP A 154 -0.11 18.37 15.13
C ASP A 154 -1.52 18.97 15.31
N LYS A 155 -2.04 19.70 14.32
CA LYS A 155 -3.40 20.27 14.34
C LYS A 155 -4.47 19.24 13.97
N GLU A 156 -4.08 18.04 13.54
CA GLU A 156 -4.97 16.98 13.09
C GLU A 156 -5.91 17.42 11.95
N THR A 157 -5.43 18.28 11.05
CA THR A 157 -6.20 18.80 9.91
C THR A 157 -5.78 18.21 8.57
N ILE A 158 -4.70 17.43 8.52
CA ILE A 158 -4.19 16.73 7.33
C ILE A 158 -4.19 15.24 7.63
N ALA A 159 -5.02 14.47 6.94
CA ALA A 159 -5.19 13.06 7.30
C ALA A 159 -5.41 12.12 6.12
N TYR A 160 -4.87 10.91 6.30
CA TYR A 160 -5.31 9.70 5.61
C TYR A 160 -6.38 9.00 6.47
N PRO A 161 -7.58 8.71 5.94
CA PRO A 161 -8.61 7.96 6.66
C PRO A 161 -8.26 6.47 6.80
N GLY A 162 -7.33 5.98 5.97
CA GLY A 162 -7.09 4.57 5.77
C GLY A 162 -8.05 3.96 4.74
N SER A 163 -8.11 2.64 4.69
CA SER A 163 -9.06 1.89 3.87
C SER A 163 -10.33 1.53 4.66
N LEU A 164 -11.47 1.36 3.97
CA LEU A 164 -12.73 0.95 4.60
C LEU A 164 -12.69 -0.47 5.15
N ILE A 165 -11.86 -1.32 4.56
CA ILE A 165 -11.70 -2.71 4.94
C ILE A 165 -10.23 -3.07 4.94
N GLN A 166 -9.85 -4.04 5.76
CA GLN A 166 -8.51 -4.61 5.77
C GLN A 166 -8.18 -5.25 4.42
N GLN A 167 -7.04 -4.92 3.84
CA GLN A 167 -6.63 -5.41 2.52
C GLN A 167 -5.51 -6.45 2.57
N ASN A 168 -4.76 -6.51 3.67
CA ASN A 168 -3.67 -7.47 3.83
C ASN A 168 -3.42 -7.83 5.31
N PHE A 169 -2.50 -8.78 5.54
CA PHE A 169 -2.16 -9.27 6.89
C PHE A 169 -1.34 -8.32 7.76
N ALA A 170 -0.79 -7.26 7.21
CA ALA A 170 0.00 -6.27 7.95
C ALA A 170 -0.87 -5.16 8.57
N GLU A 171 -2.04 -4.94 8.01
CA GLU A 171 -2.97 -3.90 8.46
C GLU A 171 -3.65 -4.24 9.77
N ALA A 172 -3.94 -3.21 10.57
CA ALA A 172 -4.77 -3.34 11.77
C ALA A 172 -6.21 -3.75 11.40
N PRO A 173 -6.97 -4.40 12.28
CA PRO A 173 -8.34 -4.80 11.98
C PRO A 173 -9.37 -3.65 12.04
N GLU A 174 -9.02 -2.52 12.65
CA GLU A 174 -9.92 -1.38 12.82
C GLU A 174 -9.90 -0.50 11.56
N HIS A 175 -10.88 -0.69 10.71
CA HIS A 175 -11.08 0.08 9.46
C HIS A 175 -12.36 0.90 9.50
N GLY A 176 -12.42 1.96 8.67
CA GLY A 176 -13.55 2.86 8.65
C GLY A 176 -13.25 4.12 7.85
N PHE A 177 -13.87 5.22 8.24
CA PHE A 177 -13.71 6.51 7.58
C PHE A 177 -13.60 7.64 8.61
N LEU A 178 -13.14 8.82 8.16
CA LEU A 178 -13.13 10.04 8.95
C LEU A 178 -14.36 10.88 8.63
N LEU A 179 -15.13 11.22 9.66
CA LEU A 179 -16.19 12.21 9.61
C LEU A 179 -15.60 13.55 10.06
N TRP A 180 -15.66 14.56 9.18
CA TRP A 180 -15.11 15.88 9.45
C TRP A 180 -16.21 16.89 9.75
N ASP A 181 -16.03 17.62 10.83
CA ASP A 181 -16.77 18.86 11.10
C ASP A 181 -15.93 20.02 10.54
N VAL A 182 -16.43 20.64 9.48
CA VAL A 182 -15.74 21.69 8.73
C VAL A 182 -15.58 22.96 9.55
N GLU A 183 -16.57 23.32 10.37
CA GLU A 183 -16.57 24.52 11.21
C GLU A 183 -15.51 24.42 12.33
N THR A 184 -15.48 23.28 13.01
CA THR A 184 -14.55 23.04 14.11
C THR A 184 -13.21 22.49 13.65
N ARG A 185 -13.11 22.04 12.38
CA ARG A 185 -11.94 21.39 11.76
C ARG A 185 -11.52 20.15 12.51
N LYS A 186 -12.45 19.39 13.04
CA LYS A 186 -12.21 18.16 13.79
C LYS A 186 -12.66 16.95 13.03
N ALA A 187 -11.89 15.87 13.17
CA ALA A 187 -12.23 14.57 12.63
C ALA A 187 -12.68 13.61 13.73
N GLU A 188 -13.70 12.82 13.43
CA GLU A 188 -14.11 11.66 14.20
C GLU A 188 -13.87 10.41 13.36
N PHE A 189 -13.26 9.39 13.94
CA PHE A 189 -13.13 8.10 13.26
C PHE A 189 -14.38 7.26 13.49
N VAL A 190 -15.05 6.93 12.39
CA VAL A 190 -16.20 6.04 12.39
C VAL A 190 -15.76 4.66 11.91
N GLN A 191 -15.72 3.71 12.82
CA GLN A 191 -15.36 2.33 12.49
C GLN A 191 -16.51 1.66 11.72
N VAL A 192 -16.15 0.97 10.63
CA VAL A 192 -17.08 0.15 9.85
C VAL A 192 -16.85 -1.32 10.19
N GLU A 193 -17.87 -1.97 10.74
CA GLU A 193 -17.82 -3.42 10.95
C GLU A 193 -17.79 -4.15 9.61
N ASN A 194 -16.93 -5.16 9.50
CA ASN A 194 -16.73 -5.89 8.26
C ASN A 194 -16.57 -7.39 8.49
N ASP A 195 -17.30 -8.15 7.71
CA ASP A 195 -17.19 -9.62 7.69
C ASP A 195 -15.95 -10.13 6.95
N TYR A 196 -15.30 -9.28 6.16
CA TYR A 196 -14.07 -9.61 5.43
C TYR A 196 -12.84 -9.12 6.20
N GLY A 197 -11.76 -9.87 6.13
CA GLY A 197 -10.52 -9.42 6.75
C GLY A 197 -9.41 -10.46 6.73
N PHE A 198 -8.33 -10.12 7.40
CA PHE A 198 -7.12 -10.92 7.47
C PHE A 198 -6.75 -11.17 8.93
N LYS A 199 -6.44 -12.42 9.27
CA LYS A 199 -6.06 -12.80 10.62
C LYS A 199 -4.79 -13.63 10.62
N THR A 200 -3.77 -13.16 11.33
CA THR A 200 -2.57 -13.96 11.60
C THR A 200 -2.72 -14.69 12.93
N ILE A 201 -2.49 -16.00 12.93
CA ILE A 201 -2.40 -16.83 14.13
C ILE A 201 -0.99 -17.41 14.23
N THR A 202 -0.48 -17.51 15.45
CA THR A 202 0.83 -18.08 15.73
C THR A 202 0.66 -19.44 16.36
N VAL A 203 1.34 -20.44 15.83
CA VAL A 203 1.33 -21.82 16.30
C VAL A 203 2.76 -22.21 16.68
N GLU A 204 2.92 -22.77 17.86
CA GLU A 204 4.20 -23.27 18.35
C GLU A 204 4.00 -24.61 19.05
N ASN A 205 4.82 -25.61 18.70
CA ASN A 205 4.70 -26.99 19.18
C ASN A 205 3.29 -27.59 18.98
N GLY A 206 2.61 -27.20 17.89
CA GLY A 206 1.25 -27.67 17.60
C GLY A 206 0.11 -26.94 18.31
N ASP A 207 0.42 -25.91 19.13
CA ASP A 207 -0.58 -25.15 19.89
C ASP A 207 -0.73 -23.73 19.37
N ILE A 208 -1.98 -23.22 19.32
CA ILE A 208 -2.26 -21.83 18.99
C ILE A 208 -1.91 -20.94 20.18
N LYS A 209 -0.94 -20.03 20.03
CA LYS A 209 -0.43 -19.17 21.11
C LYS A 209 -1.20 -17.87 21.30
N ASN A 210 -1.71 -17.28 20.23
CA ASN A 210 -2.44 -16.03 20.34
C ASN A 210 -3.96 -16.26 20.52
N LYS A 211 -4.58 -15.40 21.35
CA LYS A 211 -6.03 -15.46 21.56
C LYS A 211 -6.78 -15.13 20.27
N MET A 212 -7.62 -16.04 19.82
CA MET A 212 -8.51 -15.83 18.68
C MET A 212 -9.76 -15.05 19.14
N LYS A 213 -9.61 -13.79 19.53
CA LYS A 213 -10.75 -12.96 19.99
C LYS A 213 -11.77 -12.70 18.87
N PHE A 214 -11.29 -12.55 17.64
CA PHE A 214 -12.10 -12.28 16.47
C PHE A 214 -11.48 -12.94 15.24
N VAL A 215 -12.29 -13.60 14.45
CA VAL A 215 -11.97 -14.09 13.11
C VAL A 215 -13.06 -13.59 12.19
N PRO A 216 -12.74 -12.82 11.14
CA PRO A 216 -13.73 -12.35 10.18
C PRO A 216 -14.47 -13.54 9.57
N LYS A 217 -15.77 -13.40 9.32
CA LYS A 217 -16.61 -14.46 8.74
C LYS A 217 -16.04 -14.96 7.42
N TYR A 218 -15.71 -14.04 6.51
CA TYR A 218 -15.05 -14.31 5.23
C TYR A 218 -13.54 -14.03 5.33
N GLY A 219 -12.90 -14.55 6.38
CA GLY A 219 -11.52 -14.24 6.69
C GLY A 219 -10.51 -14.98 5.82
N ASN A 220 -9.39 -14.31 5.61
CA ASN A 220 -8.15 -14.93 5.17
C ASN A 220 -7.28 -15.18 6.41
N ILE A 221 -6.86 -16.41 6.66
CA ILE A 221 -6.06 -16.76 7.83
C ILE A 221 -4.64 -17.08 7.40
N LYS A 222 -3.66 -16.48 8.07
CA LYS A 222 -2.25 -16.82 7.97
C LYS A 222 -1.84 -17.56 9.26
N ILE A 223 -1.35 -18.78 9.13
CA ILE A 223 -0.77 -19.54 10.23
C ILE A 223 0.74 -19.38 10.18
N LYS A 224 1.29 -18.57 11.08
CA LYS A 224 2.73 -18.54 11.33
C LYS A 224 3.10 -19.61 12.32
N TYR A 225 3.97 -20.54 11.94
CA TYR A 225 4.26 -21.70 12.80
C TYR A 225 5.74 -21.95 13.04
N LYS A 226 6.04 -22.47 14.22
CA LYS A 226 7.37 -22.92 14.65
C LYS A 226 7.23 -24.26 15.38
N ASP A 227 8.24 -25.14 15.23
CA ASP A 227 8.32 -26.44 15.92
C ASP A 227 7.00 -27.23 15.85
N THR A 228 6.36 -27.24 14.68
CA THR A 228 5.04 -27.83 14.44
C THR A 228 5.10 -28.74 13.22
N THR A 229 4.59 -29.97 13.36
CA THR A 229 4.61 -30.95 12.27
C THR A 229 3.52 -30.66 11.23
N ALA A 230 3.69 -31.18 10.00
CA ALA A 230 2.68 -31.05 8.94
C ALA A 230 1.32 -31.66 9.34
N GLU A 231 1.32 -32.73 10.10
CA GLU A 231 0.08 -33.39 10.60
C GLU A 231 -0.65 -32.50 11.61
N GLN A 232 0.08 -31.88 12.55
CA GLN A 232 -0.49 -30.94 13.51
C GLN A 232 -1.08 -29.69 12.78
N LEU A 233 -0.36 -29.14 11.77
CA LEU A 233 -0.88 -28.03 10.96
C LEU A 233 -2.17 -28.42 10.25
N ARG A 234 -2.22 -29.59 9.62
CA ARG A 234 -3.42 -30.09 8.95
C ARG A 234 -4.61 -30.22 9.89
N LEU A 235 -4.38 -30.70 11.11
CA LEU A 235 -5.44 -30.79 12.13
C LEU A 235 -5.94 -29.39 12.55
N ILE A 236 -5.03 -28.44 12.71
CA ILE A 236 -5.38 -27.04 13.02
C ILE A 236 -6.22 -26.45 11.88
N GLU A 237 -5.80 -26.60 10.62
CA GLU A 237 -6.56 -26.14 9.46
C GLU A 237 -7.96 -26.73 9.39
N LEU A 238 -8.07 -28.04 9.58
CA LEU A 238 -9.37 -28.73 9.60
C LEU A 238 -10.29 -28.19 10.71
N ASN A 239 -9.75 -27.98 11.90
CA ASN A 239 -10.51 -27.43 13.02
C ASN A 239 -10.94 -25.98 12.76
N LEU A 240 -10.07 -25.15 12.14
CA LEU A 240 -10.41 -23.80 11.75
C LEU A 240 -11.54 -23.78 10.72
N ARG A 241 -11.45 -24.59 9.66
CA ARG A 241 -12.50 -24.69 8.63
C ARG A 241 -13.81 -25.23 9.19
N LYS A 242 -13.76 -26.17 10.15
CA LYS A 242 -14.95 -26.68 10.82
C LYS A 242 -15.63 -25.62 11.71
N LYS A 243 -14.82 -24.80 12.39
CA LYS A 243 -15.32 -23.78 13.30
C LYS A 243 -15.81 -22.53 12.58
N TYR A 244 -15.14 -22.14 11.48
CA TYR A 244 -15.39 -20.96 10.69
C TYR A 244 -15.66 -21.36 9.24
N VAL A 245 -16.91 -21.70 8.95
CA VAL A 245 -17.33 -22.36 7.70
C VAL A 245 -17.05 -21.50 6.45
N ASP A 246 -17.13 -20.18 6.58
CA ASP A 246 -17.02 -19.24 5.46
C ASP A 246 -15.59 -18.70 5.24
N ILE A 247 -14.56 -19.25 5.90
CA ILE A 247 -13.17 -18.85 5.69
C ILE A 247 -12.78 -18.98 4.21
N LYS A 248 -12.26 -17.92 3.63
CA LYS A 248 -11.87 -17.86 2.21
C LYS A 248 -10.56 -18.60 1.96
N SER A 249 -9.53 -18.32 2.76
CA SER A 249 -8.23 -18.95 2.59
C SER A 249 -7.52 -19.20 3.91
N ILE A 250 -6.70 -20.25 3.93
CA ILE A 250 -5.71 -20.48 4.99
C ILE A 250 -4.36 -20.65 4.30
N VAL A 251 -3.39 -19.86 4.69
CA VAL A 251 -2.01 -19.95 4.23
C VAL A 251 -1.09 -20.23 5.42
N THR A 252 -0.06 -21.04 5.23
CA THR A 252 0.90 -21.38 6.27
C THR A 252 2.26 -20.77 5.96
N GLU A 253 2.91 -20.22 6.98
CA GLU A 253 4.22 -19.60 6.91
C GLU A 253 5.07 -20.11 8.06
N LYS A 254 6.19 -20.76 7.74
CA LYS A 254 7.12 -21.23 8.76
C LYS A 254 7.91 -20.04 9.30
N ILE A 255 7.92 -19.89 10.63
CA ILE A 255 8.80 -18.92 11.29
C ILE A 255 10.17 -19.58 11.39
N ASP A 256 11.11 -19.13 10.57
CA ASP A 256 12.50 -19.49 10.77
C ASP A 256 13.04 -18.73 12.00
N SER A 257 13.94 -19.37 12.75
CA SER A 257 14.45 -18.85 14.03
C SER A 257 15.03 -17.42 13.94
N ILE A 258 15.42 -17.01 12.75
CA ILE A 258 16.02 -15.72 12.44
C ILE A 258 14.99 -14.59 12.37
N GLU A 259 13.86 -14.79 11.66
CA GLU A 259 12.82 -13.75 11.54
C GLU A 259 12.07 -13.48 12.86
N GLY A 260 11.80 -14.52 13.66
CA GLY A 260 11.16 -14.36 14.96
C GLY A 260 11.96 -13.49 15.93
N LYS A 261 13.29 -13.53 15.86
CA LYS A 261 14.19 -12.77 16.74
C LYS A 261 14.48 -11.34 16.24
N LEU A 262 14.34 -11.07 14.94
CA LEU A 262 14.44 -9.72 14.38
C LEU A 262 13.21 -8.87 14.68
N ASN A 263 12.02 -9.46 14.67
CA ASN A 263 10.76 -8.76 14.98
C ASN A 263 10.61 -8.38 16.48
N GLU A 264 11.36 -9.03 17.38
CA GLU A 264 11.39 -8.65 18.80
C GLU A 264 12.29 -7.43 19.07
N SER A 265 13.23 -7.12 18.17
CA SER A 265 14.05 -5.91 18.28
C SER A 265 13.39 -4.76 17.53
N LYS A 266 12.67 -3.89 18.25
CA LYS A 266 12.08 -2.61 17.77
C LYS A 266 13.14 -1.59 17.29
N THR A 267 14.12 -2.00 16.50
CA THR A 267 15.06 -1.07 15.87
C THR A 267 14.44 -0.61 14.56
N LYS A 268 13.90 0.60 14.54
CA LYS A 268 13.51 1.29 13.30
C LYS A 268 14.79 1.46 12.47
N ILE A 269 14.93 0.69 11.41
CA ILE A 269 16.01 0.83 10.43
C ILE A 269 15.35 1.42 9.19
N SER A 270 15.78 2.59 8.76
CA SER A 270 15.34 3.19 7.50
C SER A 270 15.93 2.42 6.31
N ILE A 271 15.32 2.53 5.12
CA ILE A 271 15.89 1.92 3.90
C ILE A 271 17.27 2.52 3.59
N GLU A 272 17.48 3.79 3.91
CA GLU A 272 18.77 4.48 3.75
C GLU A 272 19.84 3.89 4.69
N ASP A 273 19.45 3.51 5.91
CA ASP A 273 20.34 2.89 6.89
C ASP A 273 20.82 1.49 6.45
N ILE A 274 20.06 0.77 5.62
CA ILE A 274 20.45 -0.58 5.12
C ILE A 274 21.69 -0.52 4.23
N HIS A 275 21.95 0.62 3.59
CA HIS A 275 23.15 0.82 2.77
C HIS A 275 24.38 1.25 3.58
N ASP A 276 24.24 1.61 4.84
CA ASP A 276 25.35 1.93 5.73
C ASP A 276 26.00 0.64 6.24
N LEU A 277 27.30 0.45 5.92
CA LEU A 277 28.10 -0.70 6.37
C LEU A 277 28.09 -0.89 7.88
N LYS A 278 28.03 0.18 8.68
CA LYS A 278 27.95 0.09 10.13
C LYS A 278 26.62 -0.50 10.60
N VAL A 279 25.53 -0.13 9.93
CA VAL A 279 24.19 -0.67 10.22
C VAL A 279 24.12 -2.13 9.80
N GLN A 280 24.64 -2.47 8.61
CA GLN A 280 24.73 -3.84 8.13
C GLN A 280 25.56 -4.71 9.08
N ASN A 281 26.74 -4.26 9.49
CA ASN A 281 27.60 -5.00 10.41
C ASN A 281 26.95 -5.21 11.78
N LYS A 282 26.22 -4.23 12.29
CA LYS A 282 25.44 -4.37 13.52
C LYS A 282 24.30 -5.40 13.40
N LEU A 283 23.67 -5.49 12.23
CA LEU A 283 22.67 -6.53 11.93
C LEU A 283 23.32 -7.91 11.81
N ILE A 284 24.45 -8.01 11.11
CA ILE A 284 25.23 -9.25 10.97
C ILE A 284 25.67 -9.75 12.36
N GLU A 285 26.17 -8.88 13.21
CA GLU A 285 26.57 -9.23 14.57
C GLU A 285 25.39 -9.78 15.38
N LYS A 286 24.24 -9.10 15.33
CA LYS A 286 23.03 -9.57 16.00
C LYS A 286 22.58 -10.94 15.49
N LEU A 287 22.56 -11.15 14.18
CA LEU A 287 22.19 -12.42 13.55
C LEU A 287 23.17 -13.53 13.93
N ALA A 288 24.47 -13.25 13.83
CA ALA A 288 25.52 -14.22 14.14
C ALA A 288 25.44 -14.67 15.63
N LYS A 289 25.23 -13.75 16.57
CA LYS A 289 25.06 -14.08 17.99
C LYS A 289 23.76 -14.83 18.30
N VAL A 290 22.74 -14.68 17.45
CA VAL A 290 21.48 -15.44 17.57
C VAL A 290 21.69 -16.89 17.14
N GLU A 291 22.38 -17.12 16.02
CA GLU A 291 22.64 -18.46 15.49
C GLU A 291 23.75 -19.19 16.30
N GLN A 292 24.73 -18.44 16.74
CA GLN A 292 25.88 -18.96 17.45
C GLN A 292 26.23 -18.05 18.65
N PRO A 293 25.58 -18.24 19.82
CA PRO A 293 25.73 -17.36 20.98
C PRO A 293 27.16 -17.16 21.46
N ASN A 294 28.06 -18.12 21.18
CA ASN A 294 29.47 -18.10 21.57
C ASN A 294 30.39 -17.84 20.37
N ILE A 295 29.94 -17.15 19.33
CA ILE A 295 30.75 -16.79 18.18
C ILE A 295 31.96 -15.95 18.63
N ASP A 296 33.17 -16.34 18.19
CA ASP A 296 34.39 -15.62 18.54
C ASP A 296 34.54 -14.35 17.68
N ASP A 297 35.27 -13.37 18.23
CA ASP A 297 35.49 -12.07 17.58
C ASP A 297 36.21 -12.18 16.22
N LYS A 298 37.05 -13.18 16.04
CA LYS A 298 37.78 -13.41 14.78
C LYS A 298 36.84 -13.86 13.68
N THR A 299 35.91 -14.74 14.00
CA THR A 299 34.84 -15.19 13.07
C THR A 299 33.90 -14.06 12.75
N LEU A 300 33.52 -13.24 13.74
CA LEU A 300 32.66 -12.09 13.53
C LEU A 300 33.33 -11.05 12.62
N GLN A 301 34.61 -10.75 12.85
CA GLN A 301 35.37 -9.84 11.98
C GLN A 301 35.44 -10.36 10.54
N ARG A 302 35.60 -11.64 10.34
CA ARG A 302 35.59 -12.24 9.00
C ARG A 302 34.24 -12.09 8.29
N LEU A 303 33.13 -12.12 9.01
CA LEU A 303 31.81 -11.82 8.44
C LEU A 303 31.71 -10.36 8.00
N PHE A 304 32.26 -9.43 8.76
CA PHE A 304 32.30 -8.01 8.38
C PHE A 304 33.17 -7.77 7.15
N ASP A 305 34.35 -8.42 7.07
CA ASP A 305 35.26 -8.33 5.91
C ASP A 305 34.56 -8.86 4.63
N ILE A 306 33.80 -9.96 4.74
CA ILE A 306 33.02 -10.51 3.63
C ILE A 306 31.90 -9.53 3.23
N ASN A 307 31.21 -8.92 4.19
CA ASN A 307 30.18 -7.94 3.92
C ASN A 307 30.75 -6.73 3.16
N GLU A 308 31.87 -6.18 3.60
CA GLU A 308 32.55 -5.06 2.95
C GLU A 308 33.01 -5.41 1.53
N LEU A 309 33.60 -6.59 1.35
CA LEU A 309 34.01 -7.09 0.04
C LEU A 309 32.82 -7.27 -0.90
N THR A 310 31.70 -7.78 -0.39
CA THR A 310 30.47 -7.98 -1.16
C THR A 310 29.90 -6.64 -1.59
N ASN A 311 29.78 -5.68 -0.68
CA ASN A 311 29.28 -4.33 -1.01
C ASN A 311 30.18 -3.63 -2.05
N SER A 312 31.49 -3.77 -1.94
CA SER A 312 32.42 -3.20 -2.91
C SER A 312 32.34 -3.87 -4.28
N SER A 313 32.11 -5.19 -4.34
CA SER A 313 31.99 -5.95 -5.59
C SER A 313 30.66 -5.67 -6.33
N ILE A 314 29.58 -5.40 -5.59
CA ILE A 314 28.26 -5.07 -6.17
C ILE A 314 28.22 -3.62 -6.70
N GLY A 315 29.26 -2.82 -6.39
CA GLY A 315 29.36 -1.44 -6.88
C GLY A 315 28.28 -0.52 -6.29
N LEU A 316 27.79 -0.82 -5.09
CA LEU A 316 26.90 0.04 -4.31
C LEU A 316 27.64 1.30 -3.83
N LYS A 317 28.17 2.07 -4.78
CA LYS A 317 28.38 3.50 -4.58
C LYS A 317 27.00 4.14 -4.56
N ASN A 318 26.79 5.09 -3.68
CA ASN A 318 25.56 5.81 -3.35
C ASN A 318 24.79 6.47 -4.53
N GLU A 319 24.94 5.96 -5.75
CA GLU A 319 24.35 6.48 -6.99
C GLU A 319 23.82 5.34 -7.89
N LEU A 320 23.08 4.36 -7.31
CA LEU A 320 22.22 3.57 -8.19
C LEU A 320 21.03 4.48 -8.54
N PRO A 321 20.88 4.88 -9.82
CA PRO A 321 19.65 5.54 -10.23
C PRO A 321 18.49 4.59 -9.92
N ARG A 322 17.51 5.05 -9.14
CA ARG A 322 16.31 4.28 -8.73
C ARG A 322 15.45 3.82 -9.92
N ASN A 323 15.80 4.25 -11.14
CA ASN A 323 15.17 3.87 -12.39
C ASN A 323 16.20 3.24 -13.32
N VAL A 324 16.42 1.94 -13.18
CA VAL A 324 17.07 1.17 -14.25
C VAL A 324 15.98 0.81 -15.25
N ASP A 325 16.01 1.47 -16.41
CA ASP A 325 15.19 1.08 -17.57
C ASP A 325 15.66 -0.29 -18.08
N TRP A 326 15.00 -1.33 -17.62
CA TRP A 326 15.22 -2.67 -18.13
C TRP A 326 14.59 -2.79 -19.51
N LYS A 327 15.41 -3.00 -20.53
CA LYS A 327 14.93 -3.37 -21.86
C LYS A 327 15.26 -4.83 -22.11
N LEU A 328 14.22 -5.64 -22.21
CA LEU A 328 14.34 -7.01 -22.62
C LEU A 328 14.84 -7.03 -24.07
N LYS A 329 16.06 -7.59 -24.31
CA LYS A 329 16.66 -7.65 -25.64
C LYS A 329 16.26 -8.93 -26.37
N TYR A 330 16.39 -10.07 -25.71
CA TYR A 330 16.01 -11.36 -26.26
C TYR A 330 15.75 -12.37 -25.14
N ILE A 331 15.02 -13.42 -25.48
CA ILE A 331 14.85 -14.64 -24.69
C ILE A 331 15.37 -15.81 -25.51
N GLU A 332 16.19 -16.64 -24.90
CA GLU A 332 16.61 -17.94 -25.43
C GLU A 332 16.08 -19.05 -24.54
N PHE A 333 15.52 -20.09 -25.15
CA PHE A 333 14.94 -21.21 -24.40
C PHE A 333 14.96 -22.51 -25.21
N ASP A 334 15.05 -23.62 -24.49
CA ASP A 334 15.00 -24.97 -25.05
C ASP A 334 13.93 -25.81 -24.38
N ASN A 335 13.25 -26.63 -25.16
CA ASN A 335 12.28 -27.64 -24.70
C ASN A 335 11.19 -27.06 -23.77
N MET A 336 10.72 -25.85 -24.06
CA MET A 336 9.66 -25.19 -23.30
C MET A 336 8.34 -25.31 -24.09
N PHE A 337 7.31 -25.85 -23.44
CA PHE A 337 6.02 -26.19 -24.08
C PHE A 337 6.20 -27.13 -25.28
N SER A 338 5.69 -26.75 -26.45
CA SER A 338 5.82 -27.47 -27.73
C SER A 338 7.06 -27.09 -28.54
N TYR A 339 7.90 -26.17 -28.04
CA TYR A 339 9.10 -25.73 -28.74
C TYR A 339 10.29 -26.67 -28.46
N GLY A 340 11.06 -27.00 -29.47
CA GLY A 340 12.25 -27.81 -29.38
C GLY A 340 13.46 -27.02 -28.83
N LYS A 341 14.67 -27.33 -29.38
CA LYS A 341 15.92 -26.69 -28.99
C LYS A 341 16.21 -25.44 -29.84
N ASN A 342 17.06 -24.54 -29.26
CA ASN A 342 17.61 -23.35 -29.93
C ASN A 342 16.55 -22.31 -30.35
N ASN A 343 15.56 -22.06 -29.50
CA ASN A 343 14.59 -21.00 -29.73
C ASN A 343 15.13 -19.68 -29.22
N ARG A 344 14.95 -18.63 -30.04
CA ARG A 344 15.32 -17.26 -29.66
C ARG A 344 14.27 -16.28 -30.13
N ILE A 345 13.78 -15.44 -29.22
CA ILE A 345 12.91 -14.30 -29.50
C ILE A 345 13.70 -13.02 -29.29
N ASP A 346 13.90 -12.25 -30.34
CA ASP A 346 14.64 -10.98 -30.29
C ASP A 346 13.67 -9.81 -30.26
N PHE A 347 13.48 -9.22 -29.06
CA PHE A 347 12.55 -8.10 -28.85
C PHE A 347 13.01 -6.78 -29.47
N THR A 348 14.30 -6.68 -29.85
CA THR A 348 14.79 -5.45 -30.52
C THR A 348 14.28 -5.31 -31.95
N LYS A 349 13.78 -6.40 -32.53
CA LYS A 349 13.26 -6.47 -33.91
C LYS A 349 11.74 -6.51 -33.99
N LEU A 350 11.05 -6.57 -32.82
CA LEU A 350 9.61 -6.64 -32.77
C LEU A 350 9.03 -5.22 -32.67
N ASN A 351 8.17 -4.87 -33.62
CA ASN A 351 7.38 -3.64 -33.59
C ASN A 351 5.92 -4.03 -33.29
N GLY A 352 5.49 -3.83 -32.05
CA GLY A 352 4.11 -4.10 -31.63
C GLY A 352 4.01 -4.84 -30.30
N VAL A 353 2.79 -4.99 -29.82
CA VAL A 353 2.47 -5.81 -28.63
C VAL A 353 2.37 -7.26 -29.10
N VAL A 354 3.17 -8.14 -28.50
CA VAL A 354 3.10 -9.59 -28.70
C VAL A 354 2.21 -10.20 -27.64
#